data_58165c3f0f0b5a5e99e05311532062f0
#
_entry.id   58165c3f0f0b5a5e99e05311532062f0
#
_cell.length_a   1.000
_cell.length_b   1.000
_cell.length_c   1.000
_cell.angle_alpha   90.00
_cell.angle_beta   90.00
_cell.angle_gamma   90.00
#
_symmetry.space_group_name_H-M   'P 1'
#
loop_
_entity.id
_entity.type
_entity.pdbx_description
1 polymer ?
#
loop_
_entity_poly.entity_id
_entity_poly.type
_entity_poly.pdbx_seq_one_letter_code
_entity_poly.pdbx_strand_id
1 'polypeptide(L)'
;MNFEDYQYLFKFVLIGDTGVGKSCFLSQYVKGKFIQEYDPTIGLEFESKSIEFNDGIVVQNQLWDTSGSSQFMAIQKTFCQNAAAAIIFYKIDSQNSFKSLENWINILKQVSSDMIQIVIVATHQDLENQRQVQTQQGRNLADSIDAKFYEISNHDKDQIDGIINSLSYNVLRLINSNKINPLNTQYGVKMSRQQEQQYASQLDNTDDNNVQQQSSPNRRSLDMKQEQNTISPNKTTASPQRTEQEETEQNQQQNKPQFQLIFILLPIIIAYGLYYILL
;
A
#
# COMPACT_ATOMS: atom_id res chain seq x y z
N MET A 1 6.27 8.92 24.71
CA MET A 1 6.26 7.57 24.11
C MET A 1 7.40 7.54 23.12
N ASN A 2 8.37 6.65 23.33
CA ASN A 2 9.46 6.46 22.38
C ASN A 2 8.88 5.90 21.09
N PHE A 3 9.22 6.50 19.96
CA PHE A 3 8.67 6.18 18.64
C PHE A 3 9.16 4.82 18.06
N GLU A 4 9.75 3.94 18.86
CA GLU A 4 10.41 2.71 18.41
C GLU A 4 9.79 1.41 18.99
N ASP A 5 8.63 1.45 19.64
CA ASP A 5 8.03 0.26 20.28
C ASP A 5 7.14 -0.57 19.33
N TYR A 6 7.42 -0.60 18.01
CA TYR A 6 6.71 -1.45 17.06
C TYR A 6 7.70 -2.24 16.21
N GLN A 7 7.32 -3.42 15.76
CA GLN A 7 8.07 -4.20 14.76
C GLN A 7 7.73 -3.77 13.34
N TYR A 8 6.44 -3.51 13.08
CA TYR A 8 5.96 -3.11 11.76
C TYR A 8 5.11 -1.85 11.84
N LEU A 9 5.21 -1.04 10.76
CA LEU A 9 4.35 0.10 10.52
C LEU A 9 3.62 -0.12 9.19
N PHE A 10 2.28 -0.05 9.22
CA PHE A 10 1.44 -0.22 8.05
C PHE A 10 0.73 1.07 7.69
N LYS A 11 0.77 1.43 6.42
CA LYS A 11 0.03 2.56 5.88
C LYS A 11 -1.33 2.10 5.38
N PHE A 12 -2.40 2.61 5.97
CA PHE A 12 -3.79 2.40 5.55
C PHE A 12 -4.39 3.71 5.06
N VAL A 13 -5.11 3.68 3.94
CA VAL A 13 -5.76 4.85 3.37
C VAL A 13 -7.28 4.71 3.48
N LEU A 14 -7.95 5.80 3.88
CA LEU A 14 -9.40 5.91 3.97
C LEU A 14 -9.88 6.73 2.78
N ILE A 15 -10.66 6.12 1.88
CA ILE A 15 -11.13 6.75 0.66
C ILE A 15 -12.64 6.55 0.46
N GLY A 16 -13.24 7.44 -0.31
CA GLY A 16 -14.69 7.46 -0.54
C GLY A 16 -15.17 8.91 -0.62
N ASP A 17 -16.40 9.12 -1.01
CA ASP A 17 -16.99 10.44 -1.19
C ASP A 17 -17.02 11.27 0.09
N THR A 18 -17.25 12.55 -0.05
CA THR A 18 -17.46 13.46 1.08
C THR A 18 -18.68 13.04 1.89
N GLY A 19 -18.55 13.04 3.24
CA GLY A 19 -19.65 12.75 4.14
C GLY A 19 -20.03 11.27 4.29
N VAL A 20 -19.21 10.33 3.76
CA VAL A 20 -19.43 8.88 3.96
C VAL A 20 -18.93 8.36 5.32
N GLY A 21 -18.44 9.21 6.21
CA GLY A 21 -18.07 8.85 7.57
C GLY A 21 -16.60 8.38 7.77
N LYS A 22 -15.67 8.67 6.85
CA LYS A 22 -14.24 8.32 6.98
C LYS A 22 -13.59 8.91 8.24
N SER A 23 -13.70 10.25 8.42
CA SER A 23 -13.12 10.96 9.58
C SER A 23 -13.79 10.54 10.90
N CYS A 24 -15.08 10.23 10.87
CA CYS A 24 -15.80 9.69 12.03
C CYS A 24 -15.26 8.29 12.38
N PHE A 25 -15.06 7.42 11.40
CA PHE A 25 -14.42 6.10 11.56
C PHE A 25 -13.03 6.25 12.20
N LEU A 26 -12.19 7.16 11.66
CA LEU A 26 -10.86 7.43 12.19
C LEU A 26 -10.88 7.91 13.64
N SER A 27 -11.72 8.90 13.96
CA SER A 27 -11.87 9.43 15.32
C SER A 27 -12.35 8.36 16.30
N GLN A 28 -13.31 7.54 15.90
CA GLN A 28 -13.81 6.45 16.73
C GLN A 28 -12.75 5.38 16.96
N TYR A 29 -11.96 5.03 15.92
CA TYR A 29 -10.86 4.08 16.03
C TYR A 29 -9.78 4.55 17.00
N VAL A 30 -9.29 5.78 16.82
CA VAL A 30 -8.12 6.28 17.57
C VAL A 30 -8.52 6.82 18.93
N LYS A 31 -9.56 7.67 18.98
CA LYS A 31 -9.96 8.47 20.15
C LYS A 31 -11.14 7.87 20.92
N GLY A 32 -11.85 6.87 20.34
CA GLY A 32 -13.10 6.34 20.90
C GLY A 32 -14.21 7.39 20.94
N LYS A 33 -14.19 8.36 20.02
CA LYS A 33 -15.14 9.47 19.99
C LYS A 33 -15.87 9.52 18.66
N PHE A 34 -17.19 9.47 18.71
CA PHE A 34 -18.04 9.72 17.56
C PHE A 34 -18.14 11.23 17.31
N ILE A 35 -17.94 11.64 16.05
CA ILE A 35 -18.07 13.03 15.61
C ILE A 35 -19.51 13.25 15.16
N GLN A 36 -20.25 14.09 15.88
CA GLN A 36 -21.64 14.42 15.55
C GLN A 36 -21.73 15.56 14.54
N GLU A 37 -20.86 16.56 14.65
CA GLU A 37 -20.85 17.70 13.77
C GLU A 37 -19.98 17.38 12.53
N TYR A 38 -20.61 17.50 11.37
CA TYR A 38 -19.92 17.29 10.12
C TYR A 38 -19.13 18.56 9.74
N ASP A 39 -17.80 18.43 9.74
CA ASP A 39 -16.89 19.40 9.14
C ASP A 39 -16.13 18.71 7.99
N PRO A 40 -16.22 19.24 6.75
CA PRO A 40 -15.52 18.64 5.63
C PRO A 40 -14.01 18.63 5.84
N THR A 41 -13.38 17.45 5.73
CA THR A 41 -11.92 17.33 5.81
C THR A 41 -11.26 18.14 4.71
N ILE A 42 -10.45 19.15 5.08
CA ILE A 42 -9.67 19.96 4.15
C ILE A 42 -8.27 19.35 4.05
N GLY A 43 -8.02 18.69 2.92
CA GLY A 43 -6.70 18.09 2.66
C GLY A 43 -6.58 16.66 3.19
N LEU A 44 -5.75 16.44 4.19
CA LEU A 44 -5.40 15.14 4.74
C LEU A 44 -5.32 15.20 6.26
N GLU A 45 -5.97 14.26 6.92
CA GLU A 45 -5.74 13.96 8.34
C GLU A 45 -4.96 12.65 8.49
N PHE A 46 -4.08 12.62 9.47
CA PHE A 46 -3.20 11.49 9.75
C PHE A 46 -3.23 11.17 11.24
N GLU A 47 -3.55 9.92 11.55
CA GLU A 47 -3.53 9.41 12.92
C GLU A 47 -2.84 8.05 12.95
N SER A 48 -2.30 7.67 14.11
CA SER A 48 -1.68 6.36 14.29
C SER A 48 -2.11 5.70 15.59
N LYS A 49 -2.23 4.37 15.56
CA LYS A 49 -2.53 3.55 16.72
C LYS A 49 -1.82 2.22 16.61
N SER A 50 -1.16 1.81 17.70
CA SER A 50 -0.50 0.51 17.79
C SER A 50 -1.48 -0.56 18.27
N ILE A 51 -1.33 -1.75 17.72
CA ILE A 51 -1.98 -2.98 18.17
C ILE A 51 -0.92 -4.05 18.41
N GLU A 52 -1.09 -4.81 19.49
CA GLU A 52 -0.26 -5.95 19.83
C GLU A 52 -1.03 -7.23 19.51
N PHE A 53 -0.39 -8.14 18.79
CA PHE A 53 -0.91 -9.47 18.47
C PHE A 53 -0.49 -10.49 19.52
N ASN A 54 -1.19 -11.64 19.57
CA ASN A 54 -0.98 -12.68 20.58
C ASN A 54 0.44 -13.27 20.60
N ASP A 55 1.20 -13.14 19.52
CA ASP A 55 2.60 -13.55 19.38
C ASP A 55 3.59 -12.46 19.83
N GLY A 56 3.10 -11.37 20.39
CA GLY A 56 3.91 -10.23 20.86
C GLY A 56 4.36 -9.28 19.75
N ILE A 57 3.88 -9.48 18.52
CA ILE A 57 4.16 -8.55 17.41
C ILE A 57 3.34 -7.28 17.61
N VAL A 58 4.01 -6.14 17.69
CA VAL A 58 3.38 -4.83 17.74
C VAL A 58 3.41 -4.19 16.36
N VAL A 59 2.23 -3.85 15.86
CA VAL A 59 2.03 -3.16 14.59
C VAL A 59 1.50 -1.76 14.83
N GLN A 60 2.18 -0.75 14.30
CA GLN A 60 1.67 0.61 14.27
C GLN A 60 0.90 0.84 12.97
N ASN A 61 -0.41 1.01 13.07
CA ASN A 61 -1.25 1.37 11.94
C ASN A 61 -1.29 2.87 11.76
N GLN A 62 -0.86 3.34 10.61
CA GLN A 62 -1.00 4.73 10.17
C GLN A 62 -2.21 4.87 9.27
N LEU A 63 -3.23 5.58 9.73
CA LEU A 63 -4.46 5.82 8.99
C LEU A 63 -4.44 7.22 8.37
N TRP A 64 -4.63 7.26 7.06
CA TRP A 64 -4.59 8.47 6.25
C TRP A 64 -6.00 8.77 5.78
N ASP A 65 -6.70 9.69 6.47
CA ASP A 65 -8.04 10.15 6.09
C ASP A 65 -7.92 11.24 5.03
N THR A 66 -8.47 10.97 3.86
CA THR A 66 -8.39 11.87 2.71
C THR A 66 -9.71 12.59 2.49
N SER A 67 -9.66 13.85 2.01
CA SER A 67 -10.84 14.55 1.57
C SER A 67 -11.60 13.74 0.51
N GLY A 68 -12.92 13.61 0.64
CA GLY A 68 -13.77 12.94 -0.34
C GLY A 68 -14.15 13.81 -1.54
N SER A 69 -13.63 15.03 -1.62
CA SER A 69 -13.96 15.98 -2.68
C SER A 69 -13.23 15.67 -3.99
N SER A 70 -13.96 15.67 -5.11
CA SER A 70 -13.40 15.46 -6.44
C SER A 70 -12.34 16.50 -6.83
N GLN A 71 -12.36 17.69 -6.22
CA GLN A 71 -11.36 18.75 -6.46
C GLN A 71 -9.94 18.33 -6.03
N PHE A 72 -9.83 17.39 -5.06
CA PHE A 72 -8.56 16.91 -4.55
C PHE A 72 -8.14 15.53 -5.10
N MET A 73 -8.80 15.04 -6.15
CA MET A 73 -8.58 13.68 -6.67
C MET A 73 -7.12 13.42 -7.08
N ALA A 74 -6.43 14.42 -7.65
CA ALA A 74 -5.01 14.26 -8.02
C ALA A 74 -4.11 14.06 -6.79
N ILE A 75 -4.40 14.76 -5.70
CA ILE A 75 -3.68 14.63 -4.42
C ILE A 75 -4.02 13.28 -3.77
N GLN A 76 -5.28 12.85 -3.84
CA GLN A 76 -5.75 11.56 -3.31
C GLN A 76 -5.00 10.38 -3.96
N LYS A 77 -4.74 10.43 -5.28
CA LYS A 77 -3.92 9.42 -5.96
C LYS A 77 -2.52 9.29 -5.33
N THR A 78 -1.90 10.40 -4.98
CA THR A 78 -0.57 10.39 -4.33
C THR A 78 -0.63 9.74 -2.95
N PHE A 79 -1.70 9.97 -2.19
CA PHE A 79 -1.86 9.36 -0.87
C PHE A 79 -2.16 7.86 -0.94
N CYS A 80 -2.83 7.39 -1.99
CA CYS A 80 -3.08 5.97 -2.22
C CYS A 80 -1.82 5.18 -2.62
N GLN A 81 -0.76 5.87 -3.09
CA GLN A 81 0.51 5.19 -3.40
C GLN A 81 1.14 4.58 -2.16
N ASN A 82 1.75 3.41 -2.35
CA ASN A 82 2.45 2.72 -1.28
C ASN A 82 1.57 2.55 -0.03
N ALA A 83 0.33 2.09 -0.20
CA ALA A 83 -0.56 1.71 0.88
C ALA A 83 -0.58 0.18 1.05
N ALA A 84 -0.51 -0.29 2.29
CA ALA A 84 -0.64 -1.71 2.62
C ALA A 84 -2.11 -2.15 2.58
N ALA A 85 -3.01 -1.23 2.92
CA ALA A 85 -4.45 -1.47 2.80
C ALA A 85 -5.21 -0.19 2.43
N ALA A 86 -6.39 -0.38 1.84
CA ALA A 86 -7.35 0.66 1.57
C ALA A 86 -8.72 0.28 2.14
N ILE A 87 -9.36 1.23 2.80
CA ILE A 87 -10.73 1.12 3.27
C ILE A 87 -11.57 2.08 2.43
N ILE A 88 -12.48 1.51 1.64
CA ILE A 88 -13.31 2.26 0.71
C ILE A 88 -14.72 2.37 1.29
N PHE A 89 -15.18 3.59 1.49
CA PHE A 89 -16.41 3.88 2.19
C PHE A 89 -17.54 4.31 1.25
N TYR A 90 -18.76 3.87 1.58
CA TYR A 90 -20.01 4.43 1.09
C TYR A 90 -21.05 4.45 2.21
N LYS A 91 -22.17 5.17 2.02
CA LYS A 91 -23.31 5.18 2.95
C LYS A 91 -24.44 4.32 2.41
N ILE A 92 -25.11 3.56 3.30
CA ILE A 92 -26.28 2.74 2.92
C ILE A 92 -27.45 3.57 2.42
N ASP A 93 -27.57 4.82 2.87
CA ASP A 93 -28.60 5.79 2.53
C ASP A 93 -28.25 6.67 1.31
N SER A 94 -27.18 6.33 0.56
CA SER A 94 -26.74 7.10 -0.62
C SER A 94 -26.34 6.23 -1.79
N GLN A 95 -27.24 6.07 -2.76
CA GLN A 95 -26.95 5.37 -4.01
C GLN A 95 -25.80 6.01 -4.81
N ASN A 96 -25.60 7.34 -4.69
CA ASN A 96 -24.54 8.05 -5.37
C ASN A 96 -23.17 7.65 -4.80
N SER A 97 -23.01 7.62 -3.47
CA SER A 97 -21.76 7.20 -2.85
C SER A 97 -21.40 5.74 -3.17
N PHE A 98 -22.38 4.86 -3.35
CA PHE A 98 -22.16 3.49 -3.81
C PHE A 98 -21.67 3.44 -5.27
N LYS A 99 -22.30 4.21 -6.17
CA LYS A 99 -21.85 4.31 -7.58
C LYS A 99 -20.42 4.85 -7.71
N SER A 100 -20.03 5.77 -6.83
CA SER A 100 -18.68 6.35 -6.82
C SER A 100 -17.58 5.34 -6.45
N LEU A 101 -17.94 4.18 -5.84
CA LEU A 101 -16.97 3.15 -5.47
C LEU A 101 -16.14 2.67 -6.66
N GLU A 102 -16.75 2.55 -7.85
CA GLU A 102 -16.04 2.14 -9.06
C GLU A 102 -14.87 3.09 -9.38
N ASN A 103 -15.10 4.40 -9.25
CA ASN A 103 -14.05 5.40 -9.46
C ASN A 103 -12.93 5.27 -8.43
N TRP A 104 -13.26 5.07 -7.15
CA TRP A 104 -12.29 4.88 -6.08
C TRP A 104 -11.45 3.61 -6.26
N ILE A 105 -12.08 2.51 -6.65
CA ILE A 105 -11.42 1.25 -6.97
C ILE A 105 -10.46 1.44 -8.15
N ASN A 106 -10.88 2.14 -9.21
CA ASN A 106 -10.05 2.42 -10.37
C ASN A 106 -8.83 3.28 -10.03
N ILE A 107 -8.99 4.27 -9.15
CA ILE A 107 -7.86 5.08 -8.64
C ILE A 107 -6.85 4.18 -7.92
N LEU A 108 -7.30 3.33 -7.00
CA LEU A 108 -6.42 2.40 -6.29
C LEU A 108 -5.65 1.49 -7.26
N LYS A 109 -6.35 0.84 -8.18
CA LYS A 109 -5.73 -0.08 -9.17
C LYS A 109 -4.64 0.59 -10.02
N GLN A 110 -4.70 1.91 -10.21
CA GLN A 110 -3.69 2.64 -11.00
C GLN A 110 -2.40 2.93 -10.22
N VAL A 111 -2.45 2.98 -8.89
CA VAL A 111 -1.36 3.57 -8.08
C VAL A 111 -0.89 2.68 -6.94
N SER A 112 -1.62 1.63 -6.61
CA SER A 112 -1.26 0.70 -5.54
C SER A 112 -0.65 -0.59 -6.08
N SER A 113 0.02 -1.32 -5.20
CA SER A 113 0.53 -2.66 -5.47
C SER A 113 -0.63 -3.66 -5.63
N ASP A 114 -0.41 -4.73 -6.39
CA ASP A 114 -1.37 -5.85 -6.53
C ASP A 114 -1.61 -6.60 -5.21
N MET A 115 -0.75 -6.40 -4.20
CA MET A 115 -0.88 -7.00 -2.88
C MET A 115 -1.66 -6.15 -1.87
N ILE A 116 -2.16 -4.97 -2.28
CA ILE A 116 -2.94 -4.10 -1.39
C ILE A 116 -4.16 -4.85 -0.86
N GLN A 117 -4.39 -4.73 0.45
CA GLN A 117 -5.58 -5.31 1.07
C GLN A 117 -6.74 -4.33 0.98
N ILE A 118 -7.84 -4.73 0.36
CA ILE A 118 -9.00 -3.84 0.16
C ILE A 118 -10.16 -4.31 1.04
N VAL A 119 -10.81 -3.35 1.68
CA VAL A 119 -12.07 -3.53 2.41
C VAL A 119 -13.08 -2.51 1.91
N ILE A 120 -14.30 -2.95 1.61
CA ILE A 120 -15.45 -2.07 1.38
C ILE A 120 -16.23 -1.96 2.68
N VAL A 121 -16.47 -0.73 3.13
CA VAL A 121 -17.23 -0.44 4.35
C VAL A 121 -18.48 0.37 3.99
N ALA A 122 -19.64 -0.22 4.24
CA ALA A 122 -20.93 0.46 4.21
C ALA A 122 -21.19 1.07 5.60
N THR A 123 -21.28 2.37 5.67
CA THR A 123 -21.53 3.10 6.91
C THR A 123 -23.01 3.45 7.09
N HIS A 124 -23.35 4.06 8.23
CA HIS A 124 -24.70 4.50 8.55
C HIS A 124 -25.71 3.35 8.65
N GLN A 125 -25.30 2.18 9.12
CA GLN A 125 -26.19 1.03 9.34
C GLN A 125 -27.36 1.38 10.27
N ASP A 126 -27.18 2.34 11.17
CA ASP A 126 -28.21 2.90 12.05
C ASP A 126 -29.34 3.61 11.29
N LEU A 127 -29.13 4.04 10.04
CA LEU A 127 -30.13 4.67 9.19
C LEU A 127 -30.88 3.67 8.28
N GLU A 128 -31.16 2.45 8.78
CA GLU A 128 -31.81 1.38 8.02
C GLU A 128 -33.11 1.83 7.34
N ASN A 129 -33.91 2.68 7.99
CA ASN A 129 -35.15 3.20 7.44
C ASN A 129 -34.97 4.12 6.21
N GLN A 130 -33.74 4.58 5.96
CA GLN A 130 -33.37 5.44 4.82
C GLN A 130 -32.52 4.69 3.81
N ARG A 131 -32.35 3.38 3.94
CA ARG A 131 -31.51 2.55 3.08
C ARG A 131 -31.89 2.70 1.60
N GLN A 132 -30.92 3.00 0.77
CA GLN A 132 -31.00 3.05 -0.68
C GLN A 132 -30.19 1.93 -1.36
N VAL A 133 -29.16 1.43 -0.65
CA VAL A 133 -28.25 0.38 -1.15
C VAL A 133 -28.45 -0.89 -0.32
N GLN A 134 -28.86 -1.96 -1.01
CA GLN A 134 -29.03 -3.25 -0.33
C GLN A 134 -27.67 -3.85 0.04
N THR A 135 -27.58 -4.49 1.21
CA THR A 135 -26.38 -5.16 1.72
C THR A 135 -25.75 -6.09 0.67
N GLN A 136 -26.62 -6.81 -0.10
CA GLN A 136 -26.13 -7.73 -1.14
C GLN A 136 -25.42 -7.02 -2.29
N GLN A 137 -25.76 -5.77 -2.62
CA GLN A 137 -25.06 -5.00 -3.66
C GLN A 137 -23.62 -4.69 -3.22
N GLY A 138 -23.43 -4.26 -1.97
CA GLY A 138 -22.11 -4.03 -1.40
C GLY A 138 -21.26 -5.30 -1.37
N ARG A 139 -21.85 -6.41 -0.94
CA ARG A 139 -21.19 -7.72 -0.88
C ARG A 139 -20.79 -8.21 -2.28
N ASN A 140 -21.68 -8.15 -3.25
CA ASN A 140 -21.38 -8.55 -4.63
C ASN A 140 -20.24 -7.73 -5.24
N LEU A 141 -20.20 -6.42 -4.98
CA LEU A 141 -19.10 -5.56 -5.45
C LEU A 141 -17.79 -5.96 -4.79
N ALA A 142 -17.76 -6.18 -3.48
CA ALA A 142 -16.56 -6.62 -2.78
C ALA A 142 -16.04 -7.97 -3.30
N ASP A 143 -16.92 -8.94 -3.48
CA ASP A 143 -16.58 -10.25 -4.04
C ASP A 143 -15.99 -10.14 -5.46
N SER A 144 -16.48 -9.21 -6.28
CA SER A 144 -16.01 -9.00 -7.64
C SER A 144 -14.55 -8.50 -7.75
N ILE A 145 -14.01 -7.97 -6.66
CA ILE A 145 -12.66 -7.42 -6.59
C ILE A 145 -11.77 -8.12 -5.53
N ASP A 146 -12.21 -9.27 -5.04
CA ASP A 146 -11.55 -10.04 -3.96
C ASP A 146 -11.32 -9.20 -2.68
N ALA A 147 -12.29 -8.34 -2.33
CA ALA A 147 -12.25 -7.51 -1.14
C ALA A 147 -13.18 -8.04 -0.05
N LYS A 148 -12.88 -7.71 1.21
CA LYS A 148 -13.81 -7.95 2.31
C LYS A 148 -14.88 -6.87 2.35
N PHE A 149 -16.07 -7.26 2.81
CA PHE A 149 -17.22 -6.36 2.98
C PHE A 149 -17.67 -6.30 4.43
N TYR A 150 -17.87 -5.10 4.92
CA TYR A 150 -18.47 -4.82 6.23
C TYR A 150 -19.56 -3.77 6.09
N GLU A 151 -20.63 -3.95 6.87
CA GLU A 151 -21.67 -2.94 7.05
C GLU A 151 -21.71 -2.59 8.52
N ILE A 152 -21.50 -1.32 8.86
CA ILE A 152 -21.28 -0.86 10.22
C ILE A 152 -22.04 0.43 10.54
N SER A 153 -22.25 0.69 11.81
CA SER A 153 -22.44 2.03 12.34
C SER A 153 -21.13 2.56 12.93
N ASN A 154 -20.77 3.80 12.62
CA ASN A 154 -19.58 4.43 13.22
C ASN A 154 -19.70 4.68 14.74
N HIS A 155 -20.85 4.38 15.34
CA HIS A 155 -21.02 4.32 16.79
C HIS A 155 -20.41 3.05 17.40
N ASP A 156 -20.26 1.98 16.63
CA ASP A 156 -19.77 0.69 17.08
C ASP A 156 -18.25 0.59 16.94
N LYS A 157 -17.55 0.91 18.02
CA LYS A 157 -16.10 0.88 18.10
C LYS A 157 -15.53 -0.53 17.91
N ASP A 158 -16.21 -1.56 18.40
CA ASP A 158 -15.69 -2.93 18.35
C ASP A 158 -15.68 -3.46 16.91
N GLN A 159 -16.69 -3.12 16.10
CA GLN A 159 -16.69 -3.42 14.67
C GLN A 159 -15.56 -2.71 13.95
N ILE A 160 -15.31 -1.44 14.27
CA ILE A 160 -14.22 -0.64 13.69
C ILE A 160 -12.84 -1.23 14.03
N ASP A 161 -12.61 -1.53 15.32
CA ASP A 161 -11.37 -2.18 15.78
C ASP A 161 -11.19 -3.55 15.09
N GLY A 162 -12.26 -4.33 14.94
CA GLY A 162 -12.25 -5.61 14.24
C GLY A 162 -11.83 -5.52 12.77
N ILE A 163 -12.27 -4.48 12.05
CA ILE A 163 -11.87 -4.23 10.65
C ILE A 163 -10.36 -3.96 10.57
N ILE A 164 -9.85 -3.05 11.39
CA ILE A 164 -8.43 -2.68 11.39
C ILE A 164 -7.55 -3.87 11.81
N ASN A 165 -7.94 -4.59 12.86
CA ASN A 165 -7.22 -5.80 13.30
C ASN A 165 -7.17 -6.86 12.19
N SER A 166 -8.29 -7.08 11.49
CA SER A 166 -8.35 -8.01 10.37
C SER A 166 -7.44 -7.61 9.19
N LEU A 167 -7.38 -6.31 8.86
CA LEU A 167 -6.48 -5.79 7.83
C LEU A 167 -5.02 -5.97 8.22
N SER A 168 -4.65 -5.57 9.44
CA SER A 168 -3.28 -5.69 9.95
C SER A 168 -2.82 -7.14 9.98
N TYR A 169 -3.69 -8.06 10.43
CA TYR A 169 -3.42 -9.49 10.42
C TYR A 169 -3.19 -10.03 8.99
N ASN A 170 -4.00 -9.60 8.02
CA ASN A 170 -3.83 -10.03 6.63
C ASN A 170 -2.50 -9.54 6.04
N VAL A 171 -2.08 -8.30 6.32
CA VAL A 171 -0.78 -7.77 5.88
C VAL A 171 0.36 -8.57 6.52
N LEU A 172 0.31 -8.85 7.85
CA LEU A 172 1.29 -9.70 8.52
C LEU A 172 1.35 -11.10 7.89
N ARG A 173 0.21 -11.70 7.57
CA ARG A 173 0.16 -13.01 6.91
C ARG A 173 0.83 -12.99 5.53
N LEU A 174 0.70 -11.90 4.77
CA LEU A 174 1.39 -11.75 3.48
C LEU A 174 2.90 -11.63 3.66
N ILE A 175 3.36 -10.92 4.69
CA ILE A 175 4.79 -10.83 5.04
C ILE A 175 5.32 -12.22 5.44
N ASN A 176 4.65 -12.89 6.38
CA ASN A 176 5.06 -14.20 6.90
C ASN A 176 5.04 -15.30 5.83
N SER A 177 4.20 -15.16 4.78
CA SER A 177 4.16 -16.08 3.63
C SER A 177 5.08 -15.67 2.48
N ASN A 178 5.97 -14.70 2.69
CA ASN A 178 6.92 -14.14 1.70
C ASN A 178 6.24 -13.61 0.42
N LYS A 179 4.95 -13.27 0.47
CA LYS A 179 4.24 -12.62 -0.64
C LYS A 179 4.53 -11.12 -0.72
N ILE A 180 4.84 -10.51 0.42
CA ILE A 180 5.30 -9.12 0.54
C ILE A 180 6.69 -9.13 1.15
N ASN A 181 7.65 -8.49 0.45
CA ASN A 181 8.94 -8.17 1.03
C ASN A 181 8.82 -6.86 1.82
N PRO A 182 8.94 -6.87 3.16
CA PRO A 182 8.75 -5.68 3.99
C PRO A 182 9.85 -4.62 3.81
N LEU A 183 10.97 -4.95 3.17
CA LEU A 183 12.01 -3.98 2.77
C LEU A 183 11.58 -3.15 1.56
N ASN A 184 10.62 -3.61 0.78
CA ASN A 184 10.12 -2.89 -0.37
C ASN A 184 8.97 -1.96 0.04
N THR A 185 9.25 -0.65 0.09
CA THR A 185 8.31 0.38 0.56
C THR A 185 7.05 0.54 -0.30
N GLN A 186 7.05 -0.02 -1.53
CA GLN A 186 5.86 0.01 -2.41
C GLN A 186 4.64 -0.71 -1.82
N TYR A 187 4.86 -1.64 -0.88
CA TYR A 187 3.78 -2.37 -0.21
C TYR A 187 3.18 -1.65 0.99
N GLY A 188 3.62 -0.41 1.29
CA GLY A 188 3.12 0.37 2.41
C GLY A 188 3.45 -0.19 3.78
N VAL A 189 4.49 -0.99 3.84
CA VAL A 189 5.04 -1.61 5.05
C VAL A 189 6.39 -0.98 5.33
N LYS A 190 6.66 -0.71 6.63
CA LYS A 190 8.00 -0.38 7.13
C LYS A 190 8.27 -1.24 8.36
N MET A 191 9.52 -1.58 8.58
CA MET A 191 9.99 -2.22 9.80
C MET A 191 10.68 -1.22 10.72
N SER A 192 10.70 -1.50 12.03
CA SER A 192 11.63 -0.81 12.94
C SER A 192 13.06 -1.18 12.59
N ARG A 193 14.02 -0.35 12.97
CA ARG A 193 15.46 -0.62 12.72
C ARG A 193 15.90 -1.97 13.29
N GLN A 194 15.42 -2.30 14.49
CA GLN A 194 15.73 -3.57 15.12
C GLN A 194 15.18 -4.76 14.32
N GLN A 195 13.95 -4.65 13.84
CA GLN A 195 13.31 -5.69 13.00
C GLN A 195 13.99 -5.83 11.64
N GLU A 196 14.42 -4.73 11.02
CA GLU A 196 15.20 -4.76 9.78
C GLU A 196 16.51 -5.54 9.93
N GLN A 197 17.25 -5.30 11.02
CA GLN A 197 18.49 -6.02 11.31
C GLN A 197 18.26 -7.51 11.53
N GLN A 198 17.20 -7.87 12.26
CA GLN A 198 16.84 -9.28 12.47
C GLN A 198 16.43 -9.97 11.16
N TYR A 199 15.64 -9.29 10.34
CA TYR A 199 15.19 -9.81 9.04
C TYR A 199 16.37 -10.00 8.08
N ALA A 200 17.31 -9.05 8.00
CA ALA A 200 18.51 -9.16 7.17
C ALA A 200 19.39 -10.34 7.61
N SER A 201 19.62 -10.52 8.91
CA SER A 201 20.41 -11.65 9.43
C SER A 201 19.79 -13.02 9.16
N GLN A 202 18.46 -13.10 9.04
CA GLN A 202 17.77 -14.33 8.65
C GLN A 202 17.96 -14.68 7.16
N LEU A 203 18.01 -13.67 6.29
CA LEU A 203 18.26 -13.86 4.86
C LEU A 203 19.69 -14.38 4.62
N ASP A 204 20.70 -13.81 5.26
CA ASP A 204 22.10 -14.23 5.13
C ASP A 204 22.28 -15.71 5.54
N ASN A 205 21.62 -16.13 6.62
CA ASN A 205 21.69 -17.53 7.09
C ASN A 205 20.98 -18.54 6.16
N THR A 206 20.03 -18.10 5.34
CA THR A 206 19.35 -19.00 4.38
C THR A 206 20.18 -19.23 3.12
N ASP A 207 20.99 -18.27 2.69
CA ASP A 207 21.88 -18.40 1.55
C ASP A 207 23.08 -19.31 1.84
N ASP A 208 23.66 -19.21 3.04
CA ASP A 208 24.77 -20.09 3.45
C ASP A 208 24.38 -21.57 3.54
N ASN A 209 23.15 -21.88 3.95
CA ASN A 209 22.65 -23.26 4.00
C ASN A 209 22.37 -23.87 2.62
N ASN A 210 22.03 -23.04 1.61
CA ASN A 210 21.84 -23.52 0.23
C ASN A 210 23.16 -23.80 -0.49
N VAL A 211 24.24 -23.09 -0.15
CA VAL A 211 25.58 -23.30 -0.73
C VAL A 211 26.21 -24.61 -0.21
N GLN A 212 25.94 -24.98 1.06
CA GLN A 212 26.48 -26.21 1.64
C GLN A 212 25.79 -27.49 1.15
N GLN A 213 24.56 -27.45 0.65
CA GLN A 213 23.88 -28.62 0.08
C GLN A 213 24.26 -28.94 -1.36
N GLN A 214 24.93 -28.03 -2.09
CA GLN A 214 25.40 -28.26 -3.46
C GLN A 214 26.86 -28.69 -3.56
N SER A 215 27.61 -28.77 -2.46
CA SER A 215 29.00 -29.20 -2.44
C SER A 215 29.20 -30.60 -1.86
N SER A 216 28.57 -31.62 -2.46
CA SER A 216 28.97 -33.01 -2.26
C SER A 216 29.77 -33.48 -3.47
N PRO A 217 31.07 -33.75 -3.35
CA PRO A 217 31.86 -34.23 -4.47
C PRO A 217 31.59 -35.69 -4.72
N ASN A 218 30.88 -35.99 -5.78
CA ASN A 218 30.82 -37.36 -6.30
C ASN A 218 32.12 -37.65 -7.04
N ARG A 219 33.14 -38.15 -6.30
CA ARG A 219 34.33 -38.80 -6.90
C ARG A 219 33.89 -40.12 -7.48
N ARG A 220 33.77 -40.19 -8.79
CA ARG A 220 33.98 -41.41 -9.54
C ARG A 220 35.00 -41.12 -10.65
N SER A 221 36.21 -41.64 -10.42
CA SER A 221 37.24 -41.86 -11.40
C SER A 221 36.72 -42.75 -12.52
N LEU A 222 36.95 -42.38 -13.75
CA LEU A 222 37.16 -43.31 -14.87
C LEU A 222 38.03 -42.69 -15.95
N ASP A 223 39.00 -43.47 -16.33
CA ASP A 223 40.15 -43.25 -17.16
C ASP A 223 39.96 -42.74 -18.59
N MET A 224 40.98 -42.02 -19.01
CA MET A 224 41.65 -41.94 -20.34
C MET A 224 40.92 -42.48 -21.58
N LYS A 225 40.79 -41.64 -22.57
CA LYS A 225 41.43 -41.87 -23.89
C LYS A 225 41.58 -40.58 -24.68
N GLN A 226 42.83 -40.34 -25.11
CA GLN A 226 43.25 -39.39 -26.09
C GLN A 226 42.69 -39.76 -27.47
N GLU A 227 42.24 -38.75 -28.23
CA GLU A 227 42.48 -38.74 -29.69
C GLU A 227 42.57 -37.29 -30.18
N GLN A 228 43.75 -37.02 -30.75
CA GLN A 228 44.10 -35.82 -31.51
C GLN A 228 43.37 -35.87 -32.86
N ASN A 229 42.88 -34.73 -33.35
CA ASN A 229 43.15 -34.35 -34.73
C ASN A 229 42.88 -32.87 -35.00
N THR A 230 43.90 -32.23 -35.30
CA THR A 230 44.24 -31.09 -36.18
C THR A 230 43.21 -30.73 -37.24
N ILE A 231 43.03 -29.41 -37.47
CA ILE A 231 43.37 -28.61 -38.67
C ILE A 231 42.55 -27.32 -38.70
N SER A 232 43.25 -26.17 -38.71
CA SER A 232 42.83 -24.82 -39.12
C SER A 232 42.89 -24.69 -40.67
N PRO A 233 42.73 -23.51 -41.26
CA PRO A 233 41.85 -22.37 -41.15
C PRO A 233 41.28 -21.93 -42.52
N ASN A 234 40.33 -20.99 -42.58
CA ASN A 234 40.29 -19.95 -43.66
C ASN A 234 39.06 -19.02 -43.41
N LYS A 235 39.35 -17.77 -43.19
CA LYS A 235 39.42 -16.57 -44.07
C LYS A 235 38.08 -15.97 -44.48
N THR A 236 37.92 -14.72 -44.00
CA THR A 236 37.59 -13.48 -44.75
C THR A 236 36.12 -13.28 -45.12
N THR A 237 35.45 -12.20 -44.58
CA THR A 237 35.28 -10.89 -45.22
C THR A 237 34.43 -9.96 -44.38
N ALA A 238 35.01 -8.84 -44.03
CA ALA A 238 34.58 -7.44 -44.23
C ALA A 238 33.15 -6.98 -43.91
N SER A 239 33.15 -5.97 -43.06
CA SER A 239 32.14 -4.97 -42.63
C SER A 239 31.28 -4.34 -43.75
N PRO A 240 30.23 -3.60 -43.40
CA PRO A 240 30.45 -2.25 -42.89
C PRO A 240 29.54 -1.80 -41.72
N GLN A 241 30.15 -1.01 -40.86
CA GLN A 241 29.49 -0.10 -39.93
C GLN A 241 28.75 0.99 -40.71
N ARG A 242 27.51 1.30 -40.30
CA ARG A 242 27.00 2.68 -40.34
C ARG A 242 25.67 2.80 -39.60
N THR A 243 25.59 3.84 -38.73
CA THR A 243 24.44 4.60 -38.26
C THR A 243 23.57 3.99 -37.15
N GLU A 244 24.07 4.12 -35.93
CA GLU A 244 23.28 4.13 -34.68
C GLU A 244 23.52 5.39 -33.83
N GLN A 245 23.68 6.55 -34.44
CA GLN A 245 23.92 7.80 -33.68
C GLN A 245 22.87 8.91 -33.86
N GLU A 246 21.82 8.74 -34.63
CA GLU A 246 20.81 9.78 -34.84
C GLU A 246 19.46 9.58 -34.21
N GLU A 247 19.17 8.44 -33.56
CA GLU A 247 17.85 8.22 -32.87
C GLU A 247 17.87 8.53 -31.38
N THR A 248 19.00 8.87 -30.76
CA THR A 248 19.12 9.07 -29.32
C THR A 248 18.88 10.52 -28.86
N GLU A 249 18.87 11.50 -29.77
CA GLU A 249 18.70 12.91 -29.38
C GLU A 249 17.27 13.46 -29.47
N GLN A 250 16.33 12.75 -30.09
CA GLN A 250 14.93 13.23 -30.17
C GLN A 250 14.01 12.72 -29.05
N ASN A 251 14.44 11.76 -28.23
CA ASN A 251 13.63 11.24 -27.12
C ASN A 251 13.95 11.82 -25.73
N GLN A 252 14.88 12.77 -25.64
CA GLN A 252 15.23 13.40 -24.35
C GLN A 252 14.53 14.73 -24.06
N GLN A 253 13.66 15.23 -24.95
CA GLN A 253 12.98 16.51 -24.74
C GLN A 253 11.51 16.43 -24.30
N GLN A 254 10.92 15.25 -24.12
CA GLN A 254 9.51 15.12 -23.72
C GLN A 254 9.24 14.62 -22.30
N ASN A 255 10.26 14.36 -21.48
CA ASN A 255 10.07 13.92 -20.08
C ASN A 255 10.85 14.81 -19.11
N LYS A 256 10.46 16.07 -18.97
CA LYS A 256 10.79 16.85 -17.75
C LYS A 256 9.63 16.71 -16.78
N PRO A 257 9.83 16.10 -15.60
CA PRO A 257 8.77 15.86 -14.65
C PRO A 257 8.36 17.16 -13.96
N GLN A 258 7.08 17.30 -13.71
CA GLN A 258 6.41 18.33 -12.90
C GLN A 258 6.90 18.40 -11.43
N PHE A 259 8.10 17.94 -11.12
CA PHE A 259 8.67 17.98 -9.77
C PHE A 259 9.02 19.37 -9.26
N GLN A 260 9.11 20.38 -10.13
CA GLN A 260 9.43 21.74 -9.68
C GLN A 260 8.28 22.46 -8.97
N LEU A 261 7.03 22.09 -9.21
CA LEU A 261 5.87 22.72 -8.54
C LEU A 261 5.71 22.26 -7.08
N ILE A 262 6.14 21.05 -6.74
CA ILE A 262 6.05 20.53 -5.38
C ILE A 262 7.03 21.23 -4.44
N PHE A 263 8.22 21.63 -4.92
CA PHE A 263 9.19 22.37 -4.12
C PHE A 263 8.81 23.84 -3.86
N ILE A 264 7.91 24.40 -4.65
CA ILE A 264 7.43 25.79 -4.48
C ILE A 264 6.22 25.84 -3.53
N LEU A 265 5.38 24.82 -3.49
CA LEU A 265 4.19 24.78 -2.64
C LEU A 265 4.44 24.22 -1.24
N LEU A 266 5.44 23.38 -1.05
CA LEU A 266 5.78 22.79 0.26
C LEU A 266 6.11 23.85 1.33
N PRO A 267 6.91 24.89 1.07
CA PRO A 267 7.15 25.98 2.03
C PRO A 267 5.91 26.79 2.38
N ILE A 268 4.97 26.93 1.45
CA ILE A 268 3.73 27.69 1.65
C ILE A 268 2.77 26.90 2.55
N ILE A 269 2.66 25.59 2.36
CA ILE A 269 1.82 24.72 3.20
C ILE A 269 2.39 24.62 4.62
N ILE A 270 3.72 24.57 4.78
CA ILE A 270 4.38 24.58 6.10
C ILE A 270 4.22 25.93 6.78
N ALA A 271 4.30 27.03 6.05
CA ALA A 271 4.11 28.37 6.61
C ALA A 271 2.66 28.62 7.07
N TYR A 272 1.66 28.11 6.33
CA TYR A 272 0.26 28.19 6.75
C TYR A 272 -0.05 27.26 7.93
N GLY A 273 0.52 26.06 7.98
CA GLY A 273 0.38 25.14 9.12
C GLY A 273 0.99 25.69 10.41
N LEU A 274 2.14 26.36 10.34
CA LEU A 274 2.77 27.00 11.49
C LEU A 274 2.03 28.29 11.95
N TYR A 275 1.34 28.99 11.07
CA TYR A 275 0.54 30.16 11.42
C TYR A 275 -0.69 29.81 12.27
N TYR A 276 -1.31 28.65 12.03
CA TYR A 276 -2.45 28.16 12.82
C TYR A 276 -2.06 27.48 14.15
N ILE A 277 -0.79 27.17 14.36
CA ILE A 277 -0.30 26.64 15.66
C ILE A 277 0.10 27.76 16.62
N LEU A 278 0.29 28.99 16.13
CA LEU A 278 0.74 30.16 16.91
C LEU A 278 -0.37 31.19 17.16
N LEU A 279 -1.60 30.95 16.71
CA LEU A 279 -2.83 31.68 17.05
C LEU A 279 -3.76 30.80 17.89
#